data_355faff108026e655be22ad47f7fb7cf
#
_entry.id   355faff108026e655be22ad47f7fb7cf
#
_cell.length_a   1.000
_cell.length_b   1.000
_cell.length_c   1.000
_cell.angle_alpha   90.00
_cell.angle_beta   90.00
_cell.angle_gamma   90.00
#
_symmetry.space_group_name_H-M   'P 1'
#
loop_
_entity.id
_entity.type
_entity.pdbx_description
1 polymer ?
#
loop_
_entity_poly.entity_id
_entity_poly.type
_entity_poly.pdbx_seq_one_letter_code
_entity_poly.pdbx_strand_id
1 'polypeptide(L)'
;MVADVGADHALLSLALLESGRAVRCVASEPRSERLAKAAARASASRAADRLDLRVGDGLAVLTPDDGVSVVVLAGLGGHAIRRILDDPRREALAPRRLVLQPQTEPAVVRGWLAGSGYRLVAERLVADGRRFYVVLAAEPGVEDLRHPSLPPADLLEAGPLLVRSGDPVAAAYWRAELRRTRAVLERARRGRGRDEALAREALARRVLAALAGATRGR
;
A
#
# COMPACT_ATOMS: atom_id res chain seq x y z
N MET A 1 8.76 15.36 9.44
CA MET A 1 9.13 14.07 10.07
C MET A 1 8.39 12.93 9.38
N VAL A 2 9.04 11.78 9.19
CA VAL A 2 8.45 10.54 8.67
C VAL A 2 8.36 9.52 9.81
N ALA A 3 7.22 8.87 9.96
CA ALA A 3 7.06 7.70 10.82
C ALA A 3 7.00 6.44 9.95
N ASP A 4 7.92 5.52 10.15
CA ASP A 4 7.99 4.20 9.53
C ASP A 4 7.49 3.16 10.54
N VAL A 5 6.23 2.75 10.41
CA VAL A 5 5.52 1.93 11.39
C VAL A 5 5.53 0.46 10.96
N GLY A 6 6.07 -0.40 11.81
CA GLY A 6 6.40 -1.78 11.48
C GLY A 6 7.68 -1.86 10.65
N ALA A 7 8.69 -1.05 11.03
CA ALA A 7 9.90 -0.80 10.25
C ALA A 7 10.86 -2.00 10.14
N ASP A 8 10.60 -3.08 10.88
CA ASP A 8 11.47 -4.28 10.94
C ASP A 8 12.93 -3.88 11.27
N HIS A 9 13.81 -3.87 10.30
CA HIS A 9 15.21 -3.48 10.44
C HIS A 9 15.51 -2.02 10.08
N ALA A 10 14.48 -1.17 9.96
CA ALA A 10 14.51 0.26 9.63
C ALA A 10 15.32 0.60 8.35
N LEU A 11 15.36 -0.34 7.38
CA LEU A 11 16.08 -0.14 6.12
C LEU A 11 15.51 1.03 5.31
N LEU A 12 14.18 1.14 5.27
CA LEU A 12 13.50 2.22 4.56
C LEU A 12 13.79 3.57 5.23
N SER A 13 13.68 3.63 6.56
CA SER A 13 13.99 4.84 7.33
C SER A 13 15.41 5.32 7.07
N LEU A 14 16.41 4.42 7.11
CA LEU A 14 17.80 4.75 6.82
C LEU A 14 17.98 5.24 5.37
N ALA A 15 17.40 4.56 4.40
CA ALA A 15 17.47 4.96 2.99
C ALA A 15 16.85 6.35 2.75
N LEU A 16 15.73 6.68 3.41
CA LEU A 16 15.11 7.99 3.32
C LEU A 16 15.99 9.10 3.92
N LEU A 17 16.63 8.83 5.05
CA LEU A 17 17.54 9.77 5.72
C LEU A 17 18.83 9.98 4.92
N GLU A 18 19.45 8.92 4.43
CA GLU A 18 20.70 8.97 3.66
C GLU A 18 20.51 9.64 2.30
N SER A 19 19.38 9.41 1.65
CA SER A 19 19.04 10.07 0.39
C SER A 19 18.55 11.53 0.55
N GLY A 20 18.43 12.04 1.78
CA GLY A 20 17.93 13.38 2.07
C GLY A 20 16.42 13.55 1.81
N ARG A 21 15.68 12.47 1.57
CA ARG A 21 14.23 12.49 1.37
C ARG A 21 13.44 12.67 2.66
N ALA A 22 14.05 12.36 3.80
CA ALA A 22 13.55 12.68 5.12
C ALA A 22 14.60 13.44 5.93
N VAL A 23 14.18 14.45 6.67
CA VAL A 23 15.05 15.18 7.61
C VAL A 23 15.24 14.38 8.90
N ARG A 24 14.15 13.80 9.41
CA ARG A 24 14.12 12.93 10.60
C ARG A 24 13.11 11.79 10.38
N CYS A 25 13.39 10.64 10.98
CA CYS A 25 12.49 9.48 10.99
C CYS A 25 12.28 8.98 12.42
N VAL A 26 11.05 8.57 12.71
CA VAL A 26 10.73 7.64 13.80
C VAL A 26 10.48 6.28 13.15
N ALA A 27 11.19 5.24 13.58
CA ALA A 27 10.95 3.88 13.14
C ALA A 27 10.45 3.05 14.31
N SER A 28 9.28 2.44 14.18
CA SER A 28 8.69 1.61 15.22
C SER A 28 8.56 0.15 14.80
N GLU A 29 8.82 -0.75 15.75
CA GLU A 29 8.67 -2.19 15.58
C GLU A 29 8.31 -2.81 16.94
N PRO A 30 7.33 -3.72 17.03
CA PRO A 30 6.97 -4.36 18.29
C PRO A 30 8.04 -5.31 18.83
N ARG A 31 8.92 -5.83 17.99
CA ARG A 31 9.96 -6.79 18.38
C ARG A 31 11.28 -6.08 18.62
N SER A 32 11.70 -6.01 19.88
CA SER A 32 12.93 -5.34 20.31
C SER A 32 14.18 -5.87 19.63
N GLU A 33 14.24 -7.20 19.33
CA GLU A 33 15.39 -7.82 18.67
C GLU A 33 15.61 -7.31 17.25
N ARG A 34 14.52 -6.95 16.54
CA ARG A 34 14.60 -6.37 15.21
C ARG A 34 15.13 -4.94 15.26
N LEU A 35 14.65 -4.16 16.24
CA LEU A 35 15.18 -2.82 16.47
C LEU A 35 16.64 -2.80 16.94
N ALA A 36 17.08 -3.78 17.71
CA ALA A 36 18.50 -3.90 18.08
C ALA A 36 19.39 -4.03 16.83
N LYS A 37 18.97 -4.80 15.83
CA LYS A 37 19.67 -4.89 14.54
C LYS A 37 19.62 -3.59 13.75
N ALA A 38 18.48 -2.88 13.80
CA ALA A 38 18.32 -1.56 13.20
C ALA A 38 19.28 -0.55 13.87
N ALA A 39 19.37 -0.54 15.20
CA ALA A 39 20.27 0.32 15.97
C ALA A 39 21.75 0.07 15.62
N ALA A 40 22.17 -1.19 15.56
CA ALA A 40 23.53 -1.55 15.17
C ALA A 40 23.89 -1.08 13.74
N ARG A 41 22.93 -1.13 12.83
CA ARG A 41 23.11 -0.62 11.46
C ARG A 41 23.12 0.91 11.42
N ALA A 42 22.21 1.54 12.16
CA ALA A 42 22.10 2.99 12.23
C ALA A 42 23.39 3.62 12.81
N SER A 43 24.02 3.01 13.80
CA SER A 43 25.25 3.52 14.40
C SER A 43 26.41 3.62 13.41
N ALA A 44 26.40 2.83 12.34
CA ALA A 44 27.36 2.91 11.25
C ALA A 44 26.96 3.91 10.15
N SER A 45 25.77 4.51 10.24
CA SER A 45 25.25 5.45 9.27
C SER A 45 25.41 6.90 9.74
N ARG A 46 25.66 7.82 8.81
CA ARG A 46 25.61 9.28 9.06
C ARG A 46 24.20 9.80 9.40
N ALA A 47 23.22 8.90 9.39
CA ALA A 47 21.82 9.21 9.68
C ALA A 47 21.43 8.88 11.14
N ALA A 48 22.34 8.35 11.97
CA ALA A 48 22.08 7.90 13.34
C ALA A 48 21.32 8.93 14.18
N ASP A 49 21.80 10.18 14.22
CA ASP A 49 21.22 11.26 15.04
C ASP A 49 19.84 11.73 14.56
N ARG A 50 19.41 11.26 13.38
CA ARG A 50 18.14 11.65 12.75
C ARG A 50 17.11 10.52 12.76
N LEU A 51 17.47 9.33 13.27
CA LEU A 51 16.62 8.15 13.40
C LEU A 51 16.30 7.88 14.87
N ASP A 52 15.00 7.97 15.19
CA ASP A 52 14.47 7.60 16.50
C ASP A 52 13.86 6.18 16.38
N LEU A 53 14.35 5.25 17.20
CA LEU A 53 13.91 3.85 17.21
C LEU A 53 13.02 3.61 18.43
N ARG A 54 11.78 3.19 18.20
CA ARG A 54 10.79 2.97 19.26
C ARG A 54 10.22 1.55 19.24
N VAL A 55 10.30 0.85 20.37
CA VAL A 55 9.63 -0.44 20.56
C VAL A 55 8.15 -0.20 20.81
N GLY A 56 7.28 -0.78 20.00
CA GLY A 56 5.83 -0.73 20.21
C GLY A 56 5.03 -1.02 18.95
N ASP A 57 3.73 -1.15 19.09
CA ASP A 57 2.81 -1.56 18.03
C ASP A 57 2.06 -0.36 17.42
N GLY A 58 2.01 -0.35 16.12
CA GLY A 58 1.22 0.60 15.34
C GLY A 58 1.56 2.07 15.63
N LEU A 59 0.53 2.89 15.79
CA LEU A 59 0.65 4.32 16.07
C LEU A 59 0.86 4.63 17.56
N ALA A 60 0.81 3.63 18.44
CA ALA A 60 0.83 3.82 19.90
C ALA A 60 2.13 4.47 20.41
N VAL A 61 3.20 4.38 19.67
CA VAL A 61 4.51 4.97 20.02
C VAL A 61 4.69 6.41 19.56
N LEU A 62 3.72 6.93 18.81
CA LEU A 62 3.76 8.29 18.25
C LEU A 62 2.92 9.24 19.09
N THR A 63 3.37 10.48 19.18
CA THR A 63 2.66 11.59 19.83
C THR A 63 2.51 12.77 18.86
N PRO A 64 1.55 13.66 19.08
CA PRO A 64 1.42 14.89 18.30
C PRO A 64 2.68 15.76 18.29
N ASP A 65 3.43 15.77 19.39
CA ASP A 65 4.68 16.55 19.55
C ASP A 65 5.81 16.04 18.66
N ASP A 66 5.72 14.82 18.13
CA ASP A 66 6.68 14.31 17.16
C ASP A 66 6.63 15.07 15.83
N GLY A 67 5.52 15.77 15.54
CA GLY A 67 5.36 16.52 14.29
C GLY A 67 5.43 15.65 13.04
N VAL A 68 4.88 14.43 13.13
CA VAL A 68 4.85 13.47 12.01
C VAL A 68 3.95 13.99 10.91
N SER A 69 4.52 14.22 9.74
CA SER A 69 3.78 14.68 8.55
C SER A 69 3.48 13.54 7.57
N VAL A 70 4.28 12.47 7.60
CA VAL A 70 4.12 11.30 6.72
C VAL A 70 4.16 10.04 7.58
N VAL A 71 3.15 9.19 7.43
CA VAL A 71 3.13 7.83 8.02
C VAL A 71 3.34 6.82 6.90
N VAL A 72 4.29 5.93 7.10
CA VAL A 72 4.59 4.81 6.19
C VAL A 72 4.19 3.50 6.87
N LEU A 73 3.43 2.68 6.15
CA LEU A 73 3.05 1.31 6.53
C LEU A 73 3.36 0.40 5.35
N ALA A 74 4.50 -0.28 5.38
CA ALA A 74 4.97 -1.11 4.27
C ALA A 74 5.24 -2.55 4.70
N GLY A 75 5.04 -3.49 3.77
CA GLY A 75 5.32 -4.91 4.03
C GLY A 75 4.28 -5.61 4.91
N LEU A 76 3.11 -5.02 5.11
CA LEU A 76 2.03 -5.52 5.96
C LEU A 76 0.84 -6.02 5.14
N GLY A 77 0.03 -6.93 5.68
CA GLY A 77 -1.25 -7.30 5.06
C GLY A 77 -2.25 -6.13 5.09
N GLY A 78 -3.17 -6.06 4.10
CA GLY A 78 -4.13 -4.96 3.99
C GLY A 78 -5.01 -4.79 5.23
N HIS A 79 -5.45 -5.89 5.83
CA HIS A 79 -6.20 -5.84 7.10
C HIS A 79 -5.35 -5.34 8.27
N ALA A 80 -4.06 -5.65 8.31
CA ALA A 80 -3.16 -5.13 9.35
C ALA A 80 -2.96 -3.62 9.21
N ILE A 81 -2.75 -3.14 7.97
CA ILE A 81 -2.67 -1.70 7.67
C ILE A 81 -3.96 -1.01 8.12
N ARG A 82 -5.12 -1.53 7.72
CA ARG A 82 -6.42 -0.99 8.12
C ARG A 82 -6.54 -0.89 9.64
N ARG A 83 -6.24 -1.96 10.38
CA ARG A 83 -6.31 -1.98 11.84
C ARG A 83 -5.42 -0.90 12.48
N ILE A 84 -4.21 -0.69 11.96
CA ILE A 84 -3.31 0.36 12.45
C ILE A 84 -3.88 1.75 12.16
N LEU A 85 -4.48 1.95 10.99
CA LEU A 85 -5.07 3.23 10.60
C LEU A 85 -6.42 3.51 11.28
N ASP A 86 -7.13 2.49 11.78
CA ASP A 86 -8.34 2.64 12.60
C ASP A 86 -8.03 3.14 14.02
N ASP A 87 -6.75 3.20 14.43
CA ASP A 87 -6.34 3.77 15.73
C ASP A 87 -6.70 5.26 15.79
N PRO A 88 -7.45 5.71 16.84
CA PRO A 88 -7.87 7.11 16.99
C PRO A 88 -6.68 8.09 17.10
N ARG A 89 -5.50 7.62 17.49
CA ARG A 89 -4.27 8.45 17.50
C ARG A 89 -3.94 9.03 16.13
N ARG A 90 -4.34 8.36 15.04
CA ARG A 90 -4.19 8.89 13.68
C ARG A 90 -4.80 10.28 13.53
N GLU A 91 -5.96 10.53 14.15
CA GLU A 91 -6.62 11.84 14.08
C GLU A 91 -5.82 12.91 14.84
N ALA A 92 -5.29 12.58 16.00
CA ALA A 92 -4.44 13.49 16.78
C ALA A 92 -3.10 13.77 16.09
N LEU A 93 -2.51 12.77 15.41
CA LEU A 93 -1.29 12.92 14.61
C LEU A 93 -1.53 13.75 13.34
N ALA A 94 -2.74 13.73 12.79
CA ALA A 94 -3.17 14.43 11.59
C ALA A 94 -2.13 14.39 10.44
N PRO A 95 -1.66 13.20 10.02
CA PRO A 95 -0.61 13.10 9.01
C PRO A 95 -1.09 13.69 7.69
N ARG A 96 -0.24 14.49 7.07
CA ARG A 96 -0.51 15.11 5.76
C ARG A 96 -0.48 14.09 4.62
N ARG A 97 0.23 12.97 4.81
CA ARG A 97 0.33 11.91 3.81
C ARG A 97 0.49 10.53 4.46
N LEU A 98 -0.19 9.57 3.88
CA LEU A 98 0.00 8.14 4.12
C LEU A 98 0.73 7.52 2.93
N VAL A 99 1.75 6.71 3.18
CA VAL A 99 2.43 5.89 2.15
C VAL A 99 2.27 4.43 2.57
N LEU A 100 1.52 3.67 1.78
CA LEU A 100 1.06 2.34 2.17
C LEU A 100 1.50 1.31 1.13
N GLN A 101 2.10 0.21 1.58
CA GLN A 101 2.45 -0.91 0.72
C GLN A 101 1.82 -2.19 1.28
N PRO A 102 0.57 -2.50 0.92
CA PRO A 102 -0.07 -3.75 1.30
C PRO A 102 0.54 -4.94 0.53
N GLN A 103 1.00 -5.97 1.28
CA GLN A 103 1.47 -7.22 0.71
C GLN A 103 0.33 -8.07 0.17
N THR A 104 -0.83 -7.95 0.80
CA THR A 104 -2.08 -8.64 0.44
C THR A 104 -3.24 -7.66 0.51
N GLU A 105 -4.32 -7.94 -0.21
CA GLU A 105 -5.61 -7.27 -0.10
C GLU A 105 -5.55 -5.73 -0.24
N PRO A 106 -4.93 -5.19 -1.31
CA PRO A 106 -4.84 -3.74 -1.51
C PRO A 106 -6.22 -3.07 -1.64
N ALA A 107 -7.25 -3.79 -2.07
CA ALA A 107 -8.61 -3.28 -2.13
C ALA A 107 -9.17 -2.88 -0.76
N VAL A 108 -8.81 -3.62 0.30
CA VAL A 108 -9.19 -3.29 1.69
C VAL A 108 -8.62 -1.93 2.10
N VAL A 109 -7.35 -1.68 1.75
CA VAL A 109 -6.69 -0.40 2.06
C VAL A 109 -7.30 0.75 1.26
N ARG A 110 -7.54 0.56 -0.04
CA ARG A 110 -8.19 1.58 -0.89
C ARG A 110 -9.61 1.91 -0.41
N GLY A 111 -10.38 0.87 -0.04
CA GLY A 111 -11.72 1.06 0.51
C GLY A 111 -11.70 1.83 1.83
N TRP A 112 -10.73 1.53 2.70
CA TRP A 112 -10.55 2.27 3.93
C TRP A 112 -10.21 3.75 3.66
N LEU A 113 -9.27 4.03 2.76
CA LEU A 113 -8.90 5.40 2.38
C LEU A 113 -10.11 6.20 1.91
N ALA A 114 -10.89 5.64 0.99
CA ALA A 114 -12.08 6.27 0.44
C ALA A 114 -13.16 6.53 1.50
N GLY A 115 -13.33 5.62 2.47
CA GLY A 115 -14.31 5.75 3.57
C GLY A 115 -13.85 6.63 4.73
N SER A 116 -12.55 6.93 4.85
CA SER A 116 -11.94 7.62 6.00
C SER A 116 -11.45 9.04 5.68
N GLY A 117 -11.94 9.64 4.59
CA GLY A 117 -11.60 11.00 4.23
C GLY A 117 -10.18 11.17 3.64
N TYR A 118 -9.65 10.14 3.01
CA TYR A 118 -8.40 10.20 2.26
C TYR A 118 -8.64 9.94 0.78
N ARG A 119 -7.90 10.63 -0.07
CA ARG A 119 -7.85 10.40 -1.52
C ARG A 119 -6.47 9.91 -1.95
N LEU A 120 -6.43 9.04 -2.92
CA LEU A 120 -5.19 8.63 -3.55
C LEU A 120 -4.61 9.79 -4.38
N VAL A 121 -3.35 10.13 -4.11
CA VAL A 121 -2.59 11.12 -4.88
C VAL A 121 -1.54 10.48 -5.78
N ALA A 122 -1.11 9.27 -5.44
CA ALA A 122 -0.28 8.44 -6.31
C ALA A 122 -0.56 6.96 -6.04
N GLU A 123 -0.45 6.19 -7.08
CA GLU A 123 -0.55 4.73 -7.04
C GLU A 123 0.43 4.14 -8.05
N ARG A 124 1.18 3.15 -7.62
CA ARG A 124 2.16 2.45 -8.46
C ARG A 124 2.05 0.95 -8.25
N LEU A 125 2.18 0.23 -9.33
CA LEU A 125 2.39 -1.20 -9.33
C LEU A 125 3.84 -1.48 -9.76
N VAL A 126 4.64 -2.03 -8.86
CA VAL A 126 6.05 -2.32 -9.10
C VAL A 126 6.20 -3.82 -9.33
N ALA A 127 6.81 -4.19 -10.44
CA ALA A 127 7.17 -5.57 -10.72
C ALA A 127 8.60 -5.84 -10.25
N ASP A 128 8.77 -6.91 -9.46
CA ASP A 128 10.07 -7.41 -9.05
C ASP A 128 10.11 -8.93 -9.27
N GLY A 129 10.84 -9.34 -10.29
CA GLY A 129 10.83 -10.72 -10.76
C GLY A 129 9.42 -11.19 -11.13
N ARG A 130 8.91 -12.16 -10.37
CA ARG A 130 7.55 -12.71 -10.57
C ARG A 130 6.49 -12.12 -9.63
N ARG A 131 6.88 -11.18 -8.78
CA ARG A 131 6.01 -10.53 -7.79
C ARG A 131 5.60 -9.14 -8.23
N PHE A 132 4.44 -8.72 -7.75
CA PHE A 132 3.93 -7.37 -7.95
C PHE A 132 3.63 -6.75 -6.59
N TYR A 133 4.02 -5.51 -6.44
CA TYR A 133 3.85 -4.73 -5.21
C TYR A 133 3.06 -3.47 -5.51
N VAL A 134 1.98 -3.27 -4.77
CA VAL A 134 1.18 -2.05 -4.85
C VAL A 134 1.74 -1.05 -3.85
N VAL A 135 2.00 0.17 -4.29
CA VAL A 135 2.38 1.29 -3.43
C VAL A 135 1.35 2.40 -3.60
N LEU A 136 0.78 2.84 -2.50
CA LEU A 136 -0.26 3.85 -2.43
C LEU A 136 0.27 5.08 -1.70
N ALA A 137 0.03 6.27 -2.22
CA ALA A 137 0.17 7.51 -1.47
C ALA A 137 -1.19 8.21 -1.41
N ALA A 138 -1.60 8.59 -0.20
CA ALA A 138 -2.89 9.22 0.04
C ALA A 138 -2.73 10.46 0.93
N GLU A 139 -3.62 11.43 0.73
CA GLU A 139 -3.71 12.67 1.49
C GLU A 139 -5.16 12.88 1.95
N PRO A 140 -5.41 13.70 2.99
CA PRO A 140 -6.77 14.10 3.34
C PRO A 140 -7.53 14.62 2.13
N GLY A 141 -8.77 14.17 1.94
CA GLY A 141 -9.61 14.54 0.82
C GLY A 141 -10.65 13.47 0.48
N VAL A 142 -11.45 13.74 -0.51
CA VAL A 142 -12.52 12.83 -0.97
C VAL A 142 -12.02 12.07 -2.19
N GLU A 143 -12.09 10.73 -2.13
CA GLU A 143 -11.75 9.86 -3.26
C GLU A 143 -12.88 9.82 -4.28
N ASP A 144 -12.55 9.95 -5.56
CA ASP A 144 -13.51 9.79 -6.64
C ASP A 144 -13.42 8.37 -7.21
N LEU A 145 -14.42 7.54 -6.89
CA LEU A 145 -14.55 6.17 -7.38
C LEU A 145 -15.43 6.04 -8.62
N ARG A 146 -15.77 7.14 -9.31
CA ARG A 146 -16.52 7.08 -10.57
C ARG A 146 -15.63 6.68 -11.72
N HIS A 147 -16.11 5.75 -12.52
CA HIS A 147 -15.44 5.32 -13.75
C HIS A 147 -16.50 4.88 -14.78
N PRO A 148 -16.36 5.22 -16.08
CA PRO A 148 -17.39 4.93 -17.09
C PRO A 148 -17.68 3.45 -17.33
N SER A 149 -16.72 2.57 -17.06
CA SER A 149 -16.84 1.14 -17.37
C SER A 149 -16.57 0.19 -16.20
N LEU A 150 -16.26 0.70 -15.01
CA LEU A 150 -16.02 -0.12 -13.82
C LEU A 150 -16.86 0.38 -12.63
N PRO A 151 -17.58 -0.51 -11.96
CA PRO A 151 -18.21 -0.19 -10.69
C PRO A 151 -17.15 0.09 -9.61
N PRO A 152 -17.49 0.83 -8.53
CA PRO A 152 -16.55 1.17 -7.45
C PRO A 152 -15.81 -0.02 -6.86
N ALA A 153 -16.47 -1.15 -6.64
CA ALA A 153 -15.83 -2.36 -6.11
C ALA A 153 -14.72 -2.89 -7.03
N ASP A 154 -14.96 -2.95 -8.34
CA ASP A 154 -13.97 -3.38 -9.31
C ASP A 154 -12.82 -2.37 -9.41
N LEU A 155 -13.12 -1.09 -9.27
CA LEU A 155 -12.12 -0.03 -9.31
C LEU A 155 -11.19 -0.08 -8.09
N LEU A 156 -11.73 -0.39 -6.91
CA LEU A 156 -10.93 -0.63 -5.68
C LEU A 156 -10.01 -1.85 -5.83
N GLU A 157 -10.48 -2.91 -6.48
CA GLU A 157 -9.65 -4.08 -6.79
C GLU A 157 -8.54 -3.75 -7.80
N ALA A 158 -8.87 -3.02 -8.85
CA ALA A 158 -7.97 -2.73 -9.96
C ALA A 158 -6.92 -1.67 -9.65
N GLY A 159 -7.25 -0.72 -8.81
CA GLY A 159 -6.47 0.49 -8.54
C GLY A 159 -6.96 1.69 -9.34
N PRO A 160 -7.64 2.65 -8.70
CA PRO A 160 -8.27 3.79 -9.38
C PRO A 160 -7.32 4.58 -10.28
N LEU A 161 -6.13 4.90 -9.77
CA LEU A 161 -5.15 5.67 -10.54
C LEU A 161 -4.43 4.84 -11.60
N LEU A 162 -4.21 3.53 -11.34
CA LEU A 162 -3.64 2.62 -12.32
C LEU A 162 -4.55 2.46 -13.54
N VAL A 163 -5.86 2.32 -13.30
CA VAL A 163 -6.86 2.23 -14.38
C VAL A 163 -6.93 3.53 -15.17
N ARG A 164 -7.08 4.67 -14.49
CA ARG A 164 -7.18 5.99 -15.13
C ARG A 164 -5.94 6.35 -15.95
N SER A 165 -4.76 5.92 -15.50
CA SER A 165 -3.51 6.17 -16.21
C SER A 165 -3.24 5.20 -17.36
N GLY A 166 -3.98 4.09 -17.45
CA GLY A 166 -3.69 3.01 -18.39
C GLY A 166 -2.34 2.36 -18.11
N ASP A 167 -1.98 2.19 -16.83
CA ASP A 167 -0.67 1.71 -16.40
C ASP A 167 -0.30 0.36 -17.05
N PRO A 168 0.82 0.28 -17.79
CA PRO A 168 1.22 -0.94 -18.52
C PRO A 168 1.59 -2.09 -17.58
N VAL A 169 2.11 -1.79 -16.38
CA VAL A 169 2.44 -2.82 -15.37
C VAL A 169 1.15 -3.40 -14.80
N ALA A 170 0.13 -2.55 -14.57
CA ALA A 170 -1.19 -3.02 -14.18
C ALA A 170 -1.82 -3.92 -15.26
N ALA A 171 -1.69 -3.56 -16.53
CA ALA A 171 -2.16 -4.41 -17.63
C ALA A 171 -1.42 -5.76 -17.67
N ALA A 172 -0.11 -5.77 -17.43
CA ALA A 172 0.68 -7.01 -17.34
C ALA A 172 0.25 -7.89 -16.15
N TYR A 173 0.03 -7.28 -14.99
CA TYR A 173 -0.50 -7.96 -13.81
C TYR A 173 -1.85 -8.62 -14.08
N TRP A 174 -2.82 -7.88 -14.62
CA TRP A 174 -4.16 -8.40 -14.87
C TRP A 174 -4.20 -9.46 -15.97
N ARG A 175 -3.30 -9.39 -16.97
CA ARG A 175 -3.12 -10.49 -17.93
C ARG A 175 -2.56 -11.75 -17.25
N ALA A 176 -1.60 -11.61 -16.34
CA ALA A 176 -1.07 -12.73 -15.59
C ALA A 176 -2.14 -13.34 -14.66
N GLU A 177 -2.96 -12.49 -14.03
CA GLU A 177 -4.09 -12.90 -13.20
C GLU A 177 -5.12 -13.68 -14.00
N LEU A 178 -5.48 -13.19 -15.17
CA LEU A 178 -6.39 -13.87 -16.09
C LEU A 178 -5.87 -15.26 -16.50
N ARG A 179 -4.58 -15.39 -16.82
CA ARG A 179 -3.98 -16.71 -17.14
C ARG A 179 -4.02 -17.66 -15.95
N ARG A 180 -3.67 -17.19 -14.75
CA ARG A 180 -3.73 -18.01 -13.52
C ARG A 180 -5.14 -18.51 -13.23
N THR A 181 -6.11 -17.62 -13.32
CA THR A 181 -7.50 -17.92 -13.05
C THR A 181 -8.06 -18.97 -14.04
N ARG A 182 -7.72 -18.84 -15.33
CA ARG A 182 -8.11 -19.84 -16.35
C ARG A 182 -7.49 -21.21 -16.07
N ALA A 183 -6.22 -21.28 -15.69
CA ALA A 183 -5.59 -22.55 -15.32
C ALA A 183 -6.23 -23.21 -14.09
N VAL A 184 -6.76 -22.40 -13.15
CA VAL A 184 -7.57 -22.90 -12.04
C VAL A 184 -8.91 -23.47 -12.55
N LEU A 185 -9.60 -22.74 -13.42
CA LEU A 185 -10.90 -23.15 -13.98
C LEU A 185 -10.83 -24.43 -14.80
N GLU A 186 -9.73 -24.67 -15.53
CA GLU A 186 -9.50 -25.91 -16.28
C GLU A 186 -9.40 -27.14 -15.37
N ARG A 187 -8.92 -26.97 -14.14
CA ARG A 187 -8.70 -28.05 -13.16
C ARG A 187 -9.83 -28.17 -12.12
N ALA A 188 -10.54 -27.08 -11.86
CA ALA A 188 -11.57 -27.02 -10.84
C ALA A 188 -12.86 -27.68 -11.32
N ARG A 189 -13.36 -28.65 -10.52
CA ARG A 189 -14.71 -29.18 -10.64
C ARG A 189 -15.72 -28.17 -10.03
N ARG A 190 -17.00 -28.53 -9.95
CA ARG A 190 -18.03 -27.69 -9.33
C ARG A 190 -17.69 -27.37 -7.86
N GLY A 191 -18.03 -26.17 -7.38
CA GLY A 191 -17.88 -25.75 -5.99
C GLY A 191 -17.33 -24.33 -5.84
N ARG A 192 -17.26 -23.87 -4.59
CA ARG A 192 -16.90 -22.48 -4.21
C ARG A 192 -15.62 -21.96 -4.89
N GLY A 193 -14.57 -22.75 -4.95
CA GLY A 193 -13.32 -22.33 -5.59
C GLY A 193 -13.45 -22.06 -7.11
N ARG A 194 -14.39 -22.76 -7.79
CA ARG A 194 -14.70 -22.48 -9.19
C ARG A 194 -15.48 -21.18 -9.34
N ASP A 195 -16.43 -20.91 -8.46
CA ASP A 195 -17.24 -19.69 -8.51
C ASP A 195 -16.39 -18.45 -8.23
N GLU A 196 -15.48 -18.53 -7.26
CA GLU A 196 -14.49 -17.49 -6.98
C GLU A 196 -13.56 -17.24 -8.20
N ALA A 197 -13.11 -18.29 -8.86
CA ALA A 197 -12.28 -18.18 -10.06
C ALA A 197 -13.07 -17.57 -11.23
N LEU A 198 -14.33 -17.90 -11.43
CA LEU A 198 -15.18 -17.28 -12.45
C LEU A 198 -15.37 -15.78 -12.20
N ALA A 199 -15.65 -15.39 -10.95
CA ALA A 199 -15.77 -13.99 -10.57
C ALA A 199 -14.46 -13.22 -10.82
N ARG A 200 -13.32 -13.82 -10.48
CA ARG A 200 -12.00 -13.23 -10.69
C ARG A 200 -11.63 -13.11 -12.18
N GLU A 201 -12.00 -14.11 -13.01
CA GLU A 201 -11.83 -14.04 -14.46
C GLU A 201 -12.66 -12.89 -15.06
N ALA A 202 -13.91 -12.78 -14.66
CA ALA A 202 -14.79 -11.71 -15.14
C ALA A 202 -14.27 -10.32 -14.76
N LEU A 203 -13.79 -10.15 -13.52
CA LEU A 203 -13.14 -8.93 -13.08
C LEU A 203 -11.90 -8.61 -13.92
N ALA A 204 -11.00 -9.57 -14.12
CA ALA A 204 -9.78 -9.35 -14.90
C ALA A 204 -10.08 -8.90 -16.33
N ARG A 205 -11.11 -9.46 -16.97
CA ARG A 205 -11.55 -9.05 -18.32
C ARG A 205 -12.06 -7.60 -18.34
N ARG A 206 -12.90 -7.21 -17.36
CA ARG A 206 -13.42 -5.84 -17.28
C ARG A 206 -12.30 -4.82 -17.04
N VAL A 207 -11.38 -5.14 -16.14
CA VAL A 207 -10.23 -4.26 -15.83
C VAL A 207 -9.30 -4.11 -17.05
N LEU A 208 -9.00 -5.18 -17.76
CA LEU A 208 -8.17 -5.12 -18.98
C LEU A 208 -8.83 -4.28 -20.08
N ALA A 209 -10.14 -4.36 -20.23
CA ALA A 209 -10.89 -3.52 -21.17
C ALA A 209 -10.81 -2.02 -20.78
N ALA A 210 -10.96 -1.71 -19.48
CA ALA A 210 -10.85 -0.34 -18.98
C ALA A 210 -9.45 0.23 -19.16
N LEU A 211 -8.39 -0.54 -18.85
CA LEU A 211 -7.00 -0.13 -19.08
C LEU A 211 -6.70 0.16 -20.56
N ALA A 212 -7.22 -0.67 -21.46
CA ALA A 212 -7.06 -0.47 -22.92
C ALA A 212 -7.82 0.77 -23.41
N GLY A 213 -8.96 1.12 -22.79
CA GLY A 213 -9.72 2.34 -23.09
C GLY A 213 -8.95 3.60 -22.69
N ALA A 214 -8.33 3.60 -21.53
CA ALA A 214 -7.56 4.73 -21.02
C ALA A 214 -6.33 5.08 -21.89
N THR A 215 -5.72 4.09 -22.55
CA THR A 215 -4.57 4.31 -23.45
C THR A 215 -4.96 4.86 -24.83
N ARG A 216 -6.20 4.64 -25.28
CA ARG A 216 -6.68 5.13 -26.58
C ARG A 216 -7.22 6.58 -26.53
N GLY A 217 -7.52 7.10 -25.34
CA GLY A 217 -8.05 8.44 -25.15
C GLY A 217 -6.99 9.52 -24.90
N ARG A 218 -5.71 9.15 -25.00
CA ARG A 218 -4.54 10.06 -24.97
C ARG A 218 -3.96 10.21 -26.35
#